data_17e65cc896e9238d999d871c183d7dc8
#
_entry.id   17e65cc896e9238d999d871c183d7dc8
#
_cell.length_a   1.000
_cell.length_b   1.000
_cell.length_c   1.000
_cell.angle_alpha   90.00
_cell.angle_beta   90.00
_cell.angle_gamma   90.00
#
_symmetry.space_group_name_H-M   'P 1'
#
loop_
_entity.id
_entity.type
_entity.pdbx_description
1 polymer ?
#
loop_
_entity_poly.entity_id
_entity_poly.type
_entity_poly.pdbx_seq_one_letter_code
_entity_poly.pdbx_strand_id
1 'polypeptide(L)'
;MEPTTTIRSFIEDYIRKQGYTLQYFADISGVNAGTLSAIIKGTRPIAMAQLDLITKGMKLEEGHFYEIYGAECFVESAPHWRRLEPFLQRCAELDKLECIQRVIQQVTDDRSYISELFEMAEGMLERGQKKAARMLYECVAECEKYQHSERLALCQYRIFTLSLGQDQHENLRAAVHFEPYINRLDEERQLDAIRELANTYSGLCHWDKVFQLASELEQRVEFLEQYKKKKKGLEQQRTSKHPLFTYKSYAYLLMSNVWGERKDYEKALSQTALYANFEIEKPTSEDLIFIKRFQNWAEINTYLYKLMLGDYEALNTYLDIIEENENETLLGLVKIMEASNSYNLNVDHALRRFDLYIHMLFEDRNHESSYIAQIKDDRYTKFWAELAFYQLSKERYEEGFRSLLTCLASAHKIKDDSTIIYCVGLFEEYRMQATESVKLNYNSLIKEVYGRYDKKSNVSINAF
;
A
#
# COMPACT_ATOMS: atom_id res chain seq x y z
N MET A 1 -10.09 21.15 42.82
CA MET A 1 -10.41 21.35 41.40
C MET A 1 -9.82 22.68 40.99
N GLU A 2 -8.75 22.67 40.21
CA GLU A 2 -8.30 23.87 39.56
C GLU A 2 -9.40 24.36 38.60
N PRO A 3 -9.65 25.70 38.53
CA PRO A 3 -10.67 26.20 37.61
C PRO A 3 -10.26 25.86 36.18
N THR A 4 -11.04 24.99 35.54
CA THR A 4 -10.83 24.66 34.13
C THR A 4 -10.91 25.94 33.31
N THR A 5 -9.79 26.38 32.80
CA THR A 5 -9.69 27.62 32.01
C THR A 5 -10.48 27.41 30.72
N THR A 6 -11.58 28.11 30.54
CA THR A 6 -12.47 27.99 29.38
C THR A 6 -11.99 28.90 28.24
N ILE A 7 -12.37 28.55 26.98
CA ILE A 7 -12.08 29.43 25.83
C ILE A 7 -12.61 30.85 26.07
N ARG A 8 -13.75 30.96 26.72
CA ARG A 8 -14.36 32.25 27.06
C ARG A 8 -13.43 33.09 27.94
N SER A 9 -12.83 32.48 28.97
CA SER A 9 -11.89 33.19 29.86
C SER A 9 -10.62 33.62 29.13
N PHE A 10 -10.14 32.82 28.19
CA PHE A 10 -9.01 33.22 27.33
C PHE A 10 -9.34 34.45 26.47
N ILE A 11 -10.54 34.50 25.89
CA ILE A 11 -10.98 35.65 25.07
C ILE A 11 -11.09 36.91 25.93
N GLU A 12 -11.73 36.84 27.13
CA GLU A 12 -11.82 37.97 28.06
C GLU A 12 -10.46 38.50 28.50
N ASP A 13 -9.57 37.60 28.91
CA ASP A 13 -8.23 37.93 29.34
C ASP A 13 -7.40 38.57 28.22
N TYR A 14 -7.52 38.07 26.99
CA TYR A 14 -6.85 38.64 25.82
C TYR A 14 -7.32 40.08 25.56
N ILE A 15 -8.65 40.31 25.49
CA ILE A 15 -9.24 41.63 25.26
C ILE A 15 -8.77 42.59 26.35
N ARG A 16 -8.81 42.16 27.63
CA ARG A 16 -8.36 42.97 28.76
C ARG A 16 -6.86 43.31 28.73
N LYS A 17 -6.01 42.32 28.46
CA LYS A 17 -4.56 42.49 28.38
C LYS A 17 -4.12 43.42 27.24
N GLN A 18 -4.83 43.38 26.12
CA GLN A 18 -4.55 44.24 24.95
C GLN A 18 -5.18 45.64 25.08
N GLY A 19 -6.01 45.89 26.11
CA GLY A 19 -6.75 47.14 26.26
C GLY A 19 -7.80 47.38 25.16
N TYR A 20 -8.29 46.33 24.52
CA TYR A 20 -9.26 46.45 23.45
C TYR A 20 -10.67 46.65 23.98
N THR A 21 -11.49 47.40 23.21
CA THR A 21 -12.94 47.34 23.38
C THR A 21 -13.50 46.10 22.71
N LEU A 22 -14.66 45.63 23.16
CA LEU A 22 -15.34 44.46 22.53
C LEU A 22 -15.63 44.75 21.06
N GLN A 23 -16.03 45.99 20.72
CA GLN A 23 -16.29 46.38 19.32
C GLN A 23 -15.02 46.29 18.48
N TYR A 24 -13.90 46.82 18.97
CA TYR A 24 -12.63 46.75 18.25
C TYR A 24 -12.18 45.29 18.02
N PHE A 25 -12.30 44.43 19.02
CA PHE A 25 -11.96 43.01 18.85
C PHE A 25 -12.92 42.30 17.90
N ALA A 26 -14.20 42.64 17.89
CA ALA A 26 -15.17 42.14 16.92
C ALA A 26 -14.76 42.52 15.48
N ASP A 27 -14.32 43.73 15.24
CA ASP A 27 -13.91 44.21 13.92
C ASP A 27 -12.63 43.49 13.43
N ILE A 28 -11.62 43.30 14.28
CA ILE A 28 -10.37 42.61 13.90
C ILE A 28 -10.54 41.09 13.76
N SER A 29 -11.43 40.47 14.52
CA SER A 29 -11.71 39.02 14.41
C SER A 29 -12.71 38.69 13.30
N GLY A 30 -13.51 39.67 12.86
CA GLY A 30 -14.59 39.45 11.90
C GLY A 30 -15.83 38.77 12.51
N VAL A 31 -15.93 38.72 13.84
CA VAL A 31 -17.09 38.18 14.55
C VAL A 31 -17.98 39.32 15.03
N ASN A 32 -19.29 39.26 14.73
CA ASN A 32 -20.22 40.30 15.17
C ASN A 32 -20.15 40.55 16.68
N ALA A 33 -20.11 41.84 17.11
CA ALA A 33 -19.94 42.22 18.49
C ALA A 33 -21.03 41.67 19.44
N GLY A 34 -22.29 41.63 19.00
CA GLY A 34 -23.39 41.02 19.75
C GLY A 34 -23.19 39.51 19.96
N THR A 35 -22.70 38.81 18.93
CA THR A 35 -22.37 37.40 19.01
C THR A 35 -21.18 37.17 19.97
N LEU A 36 -20.13 37.97 19.86
CA LEU A 36 -18.95 37.88 20.71
C LEU A 36 -19.33 38.15 22.20
N SER A 37 -20.19 39.15 22.46
CA SER A 37 -20.75 39.41 23.79
C SER A 37 -21.53 38.22 24.35
N ALA A 38 -22.37 37.59 23.53
CA ALA A 38 -23.15 36.43 23.94
C ALA A 38 -22.26 35.20 24.21
N ILE A 39 -21.18 35.01 23.43
CA ILE A 39 -20.17 33.97 23.64
C ILE A 39 -19.48 34.18 24.99
N ILE A 40 -18.96 35.37 25.25
CA ILE A 40 -18.24 35.71 26.49
C ILE A 40 -19.14 35.52 27.69
N LYS A 41 -20.39 36.01 27.64
CA LYS A 41 -21.38 35.82 28.70
C LYS A 41 -21.87 34.39 28.90
N GLY A 42 -21.48 33.47 28.06
CA GLY A 42 -21.90 32.05 28.15
C GLY A 42 -23.32 31.77 27.69
N THR A 43 -24.03 32.75 27.14
CA THR A 43 -25.42 32.60 26.67
C THR A 43 -25.51 31.97 25.27
N ARG A 44 -24.37 31.88 24.58
CA ARG A 44 -24.26 31.23 23.23
C ARG A 44 -23.04 30.37 23.14
N PRO A 45 -23.15 29.13 22.68
CA PRO A 45 -21.99 28.28 22.39
C PRO A 45 -21.19 28.86 21.21
N ILE A 46 -19.87 28.60 21.18
CA ILE A 46 -19.00 29.01 20.11
C ILE A 46 -19.21 28.02 18.94
N ALA A 47 -19.50 28.54 17.75
CA ALA A 47 -19.50 27.72 16.52
C ALA A 47 -18.07 27.59 15.98
N MET A 48 -17.76 26.49 15.27
CA MET A 48 -16.41 26.20 14.77
C MET A 48 -15.82 27.37 13.96
N ALA A 49 -16.57 27.88 12.98
CA ALA A 49 -16.14 29.03 12.17
C ALA A 49 -15.84 30.28 12.99
N GLN A 50 -16.60 30.50 14.09
CA GLN A 50 -16.36 31.61 15.01
C GLN A 50 -15.09 31.41 15.84
N LEU A 51 -14.81 30.16 16.23
CA LEU A 51 -13.59 29.80 16.95
C LEU A 51 -12.35 30.10 16.11
N ASP A 52 -12.34 29.70 14.84
CA ASP A 52 -11.25 29.99 13.93
C ASP A 52 -11.03 31.49 13.72
N LEU A 53 -12.11 32.24 13.54
CA LEU A 53 -12.05 33.70 13.41
C LEU A 53 -11.51 34.38 14.68
N ILE A 54 -11.95 33.96 15.87
CA ILE A 54 -11.47 34.46 17.16
C ILE A 54 -9.98 34.11 17.32
N THR A 55 -9.59 32.89 17.06
CA THR A 55 -8.20 32.43 17.14
C THR A 55 -7.30 33.31 16.27
N LYS A 56 -7.72 33.57 15.03
CA LYS A 56 -7.03 34.44 14.08
C LYS A 56 -6.97 35.90 14.60
N GLY A 57 -8.07 36.43 15.14
CA GLY A 57 -8.15 37.77 15.75
C GLY A 57 -7.22 37.90 16.94
N MET A 58 -6.99 36.84 17.70
CA MET A 58 -6.03 36.78 18.80
C MET A 58 -4.57 36.59 18.32
N LYS A 59 -4.32 36.46 16.99
CA LYS A 59 -3.01 36.21 16.39
C LYS A 59 -2.36 34.91 16.89
N LEU A 60 -3.18 33.90 17.19
CA LEU A 60 -2.75 32.57 17.59
C LEU A 60 -2.73 31.63 16.37
N GLU A 61 -2.00 30.54 16.50
CA GLU A 61 -1.94 29.50 15.46
C GLU A 61 -3.32 28.85 15.25
N GLU A 62 -3.60 28.49 14.02
CA GLU A 62 -4.83 27.80 13.64
C GLU A 62 -4.95 26.47 14.41
N GLY A 63 -6.12 26.22 15.00
CA GLY A 63 -6.33 25.03 15.83
C GLY A 63 -5.82 25.15 17.27
N HIS A 64 -5.35 26.31 17.72
CA HIS A 64 -4.83 26.54 19.08
C HIS A 64 -5.81 26.11 20.20
N PHE A 65 -7.09 26.35 20.01
CA PHE A 65 -8.12 26.02 21.00
C PHE A 65 -8.83 24.70 20.78
N TYR A 66 -8.43 23.88 19.79
CA TYR A 66 -9.19 22.70 19.42
C TYR A 66 -9.27 21.65 20.54
N GLU A 67 -8.22 21.47 21.33
CA GLU A 67 -8.25 20.56 22.47
C GLU A 67 -9.27 20.96 23.51
N ILE A 68 -9.29 22.26 23.86
CA ILE A 68 -10.24 22.84 24.85
C ILE A 68 -11.65 22.79 24.28
N TYR A 69 -11.82 23.16 22.99
CA TYR A 69 -13.10 23.16 22.32
C TYR A 69 -13.73 21.76 22.25
N GLY A 70 -12.94 20.73 21.92
CA GLY A 70 -13.37 19.35 21.95
C GLY A 70 -13.90 18.93 23.32
N ALA A 71 -13.18 19.27 24.40
CA ALA A 71 -13.61 19.00 25.75
C ALA A 71 -14.90 19.76 26.12
N GLU A 72 -14.98 21.08 25.80
CA GLU A 72 -16.16 21.91 26.07
C GLU A 72 -17.42 21.43 25.32
N CYS A 73 -17.27 20.71 24.19
CA CYS A 73 -18.42 20.14 23.48
C CYS A 73 -19.21 19.13 24.32
N PHE A 74 -18.60 18.50 25.33
CA PHE A 74 -19.19 17.41 26.12
C PHE A 74 -19.53 17.81 27.59
N VAL A 75 -19.32 19.06 28.00
CA VAL A 75 -19.43 19.45 29.42
C VAL A 75 -20.86 19.50 29.95
N GLU A 76 -21.85 19.86 29.12
CA GLU A 76 -23.22 20.11 29.60
C GLU A 76 -24.28 19.12 29.13
N SER A 77 -24.04 18.42 28.01
CA SER A 77 -24.90 17.41 27.43
C SER A 77 -24.19 16.68 26.29
N ALA A 78 -24.76 15.56 25.83
CA ALA A 78 -24.30 14.93 24.58
C ALA A 78 -24.31 15.98 23.45
N PRO A 79 -23.17 16.20 22.75
CA PRO A 79 -23.06 17.26 21.76
C PRO A 79 -23.93 16.99 20.56
N HIS A 80 -24.62 18.01 20.05
CA HIS A 80 -25.32 17.87 18.78
C HIS A 80 -24.36 17.65 17.63
N TRP A 81 -24.66 16.70 16.74
CA TRP A 81 -23.86 16.38 15.54
C TRP A 81 -23.46 17.63 14.73
N ARG A 82 -24.39 18.59 14.56
CA ARG A 82 -24.16 19.86 13.88
C ARG A 82 -22.97 20.68 14.45
N ARG A 83 -22.54 20.38 15.66
CA ARG A 83 -21.39 21.04 16.30
C ARG A 83 -20.13 20.18 16.15
N LEU A 84 -20.25 18.86 16.24
CA LEU A 84 -19.13 17.93 16.12
C LEU A 84 -18.62 17.80 14.68
N GLU A 85 -19.52 17.74 13.71
CA GLU A 85 -19.16 17.56 12.30
C GLU A 85 -18.17 18.62 11.80
N PRO A 86 -18.44 19.95 11.92
CA PRO A 86 -17.49 20.97 11.48
C PRO A 86 -16.17 20.93 12.26
N PHE A 87 -16.21 20.54 13.54
CA PHE A 87 -15.01 20.42 14.37
C PHE A 87 -14.14 19.25 13.92
N LEU A 88 -14.69 18.05 13.75
CA LEU A 88 -13.97 16.89 13.26
C LEU A 88 -13.40 17.12 11.86
N GLN A 89 -14.16 17.79 10.98
CA GLN A 89 -13.71 18.17 9.65
C GLN A 89 -12.47 19.09 9.71
N ARG A 90 -12.50 20.13 10.55
CA ARG A 90 -11.37 21.05 10.72
C ARG A 90 -10.16 20.36 11.36
N CYS A 91 -10.40 19.46 12.31
CA CYS A 91 -9.33 18.64 12.90
C CYS A 91 -8.64 17.78 11.82
N ALA A 92 -9.41 17.19 10.90
CA ALA A 92 -8.87 16.40 9.80
C ALA A 92 -8.08 17.24 8.79
N GLU A 93 -8.55 18.48 8.49
CA GLU A 93 -7.86 19.43 7.60
C GLU A 93 -6.50 19.88 8.16
N LEU A 94 -6.40 20.04 9.48
CA LEU A 94 -5.19 20.48 10.18
C LEU A 94 -4.33 19.30 10.72
N ASP A 95 -4.65 18.06 10.38
CA ASP A 95 -4.00 16.83 10.90
C ASP A 95 -3.97 16.76 12.46
N LYS A 96 -4.97 17.36 13.12
CA LYS A 96 -5.15 17.34 14.59
C LYS A 96 -5.80 16.02 15.03
N LEU A 97 -5.14 14.89 14.77
CA LEU A 97 -5.69 13.54 14.98
C LEU A 97 -6.00 13.25 16.45
N GLU A 98 -5.23 13.80 17.38
CA GLU A 98 -5.47 13.65 18.82
C GLU A 98 -6.82 14.22 19.26
N CYS A 99 -7.25 15.34 18.65
CA CYS A 99 -8.56 15.91 18.90
C CYS A 99 -9.68 15.00 18.42
N ILE A 100 -9.51 14.40 17.23
CA ILE A 100 -10.44 13.40 16.68
C ILE A 100 -10.54 12.21 17.63
N GLN A 101 -9.40 11.67 18.08
CA GLN A 101 -9.35 10.51 18.97
C GLN A 101 -10.10 10.75 20.29
N ARG A 102 -9.92 11.93 20.91
CA ARG A 102 -10.63 12.29 22.13
C ARG A 102 -12.14 12.35 21.93
N VAL A 103 -12.60 12.93 20.82
CA VAL A 103 -14.03 12.96 20.48
C VAL A 103 -14.59 11.56 20.27
N ILE A 104 -13.90 10.72 19.50
CA ILE A 104 -14.28 9.32 19.27
C ILE A 104 -14.48 8.59 20.59
N GLN A 105 -13.53 8.68 21.52
CA GLN A 105 -13.61 8.03 22.83
C GLN A 105 -14.86 8.42 23.63
N GLN A 106 -15.33 9.66 23.48
CA GLN A 106 -16.52 10.15 24.17
C GLN A 106 -17.83 9.80 23.45
N VAL A 107 -17.79 9.65 22.14
CA VAL A 107 -18.96 9.34 21.31
C VAL A 107 -19.22 7.82 21.21
N THR A 108 -18.21 6.98 21.49
CA THR A 108 -18.30 5.51 21.39
C THR A 108 -19.44 4.91 22.26
N ASP A 109 -19.77 5.54 23.38
CA ASP A 109 -20.84 5.10 24.29
C ASP A 109 -22.26 5.39 23.73
N ASP A 110 -22.39 6.33 22.81
CA ASP A 110 -23.67 6.74 22.19
C ASP A 110 -23.77 6.28 20.74
N ARG A 111 -24.48 5.19 20.52
CA ARG A 111 -24.68 4.59 19.19
C ARG A 111 -25.46 5.47 18.21
N SER A 112 -26.03 6.59 18.65
CA SER A 112 -26.80 7.49 17.78
C SER A 112 -25.95 8.14 16.70
N TYR A 113 -24.64 8.22 16.88
CA TYR A 113 -23.72 8.88 15.92
C TYR A 113 -23.05 7.95 14.92
N ILE A 114 -23.31 6.63 14.98
CA ILE A 114 -22.58 5.64 14.15
C ILE A 114 -22.78 5.92 12.65
N SER A 115 -24.00 6.25 12.21
CA SER A 115 -24.30 6.52 10.81
C SER A 115 -23.60 7.79 10.32
N GLU A 116 -23.64 8.83 11.13
CA GLU A 116 -23.02 10.11 10.82
C GLU A 116 -21.49 10.00 10.79
N LEU A 117 -20.89 9.24 11.72
CA LEU A 117 -19.45 8.98 11.72
C LEU A 117 -19.02 8.18 10.46
N PHE A 118 -19.83 7.23 10.04
CA PHE A 118 -19.57 6.48 8.82
C PHE A 118 -19.61 7.38 7.58
N GLU A 119 -20.66 8.18 7.41
CA GLU A 119 -20.79 9.13 6.28
C GLU A 119 -19.65 10.15 6.28
N MET A 120 -19.26 10.64 7.46
CA MET A 120 -18.12 11.52 7.59
C MET A 120 -16.81 10.84 7.18
N ALA A 121 -16.60 9.57 7.55
CA ALA A 121 -15.41 8.80 7.18
C ALA A 121 -15.31 8.63 5.65
N GLU A 122 -16.41 8.29 4.98
CA GLU A 122 -16.46 8.23 3.50
C GLU A 122 -16.11 9.60 2.89
N GLY A 123 -16.71 10.70 3.39
CA GLY A 123 -16.39 12.05 2.90
C GLY A 123 -14.94 12.48 3.17
N MET A 124 -14.34 12.11 4.30
CA MET A 124 -12.92 12.34 4.59
C MET A 124 -12.02 11.53 3.66
N LEU A 125 -12.39 10.29 3.36
CA LEU A 125 -11.66 9.43 2.42
C LEU A 125 -11.65 10.03 1.01
N GLU A 126 -12.80 10.52 0.51
CA GLU A 126 -12.91 11.19 -0.78
C GLU A 126 -12.03 12.44 -0.88
N ARG A 127 -11.90 13.19 0.21
CA ARG A 127 -11.01 14.36 0.32
C ARG A 127 -9.53 14.00 0.54
N GLY A 128 -9.18 12.71 0.61
CA GLY A 128 -7.80 12.25 0.81
C GLY A 128 -7.29 12.32 2.25
N GLN A 129 -8.15 12.60 3.24
CA GLN A 129 -7.83 12.67 4.66
C GLN A 129 -7.76 11.26 5.28
N LYS A 130 -6.88 10.42 4.75
CA LYS A 130 -6.82 8.97 5.01
C LYS A 130 -6.70 8.58 6.48
N LYS A 131 -5.85 9.29 7.24
CA LYS A 131 -5.62 8.99 8.67
C LYS A 131 -6.87 9.23 9.50
N ALA A 132 -7.51 10.40 9.31
CA ALA A 132 -8.74 10.77 10.00
C ALA A 132 -9.89 9.82 9.64
N ALA A 133 -10.07 9.52 8.33
CA ALA A 133 -11.05 8.57 7.86
C ALA A 133 -10.88 7.19 8.51
N ARG A 134 -9.64 6.67 8.57
CA ARG A 134 -9.33 5.39 9.20
C ARG A 134 -9.76 5.36 10.67
N MET A 135 -9.46 6.42 11.45
CA MET A 135 -9.86 6.49 12.86
C MET A 135 -11.39 6.42 13.04
N LEU A 136 -12.15 7.08 12.15
CA LEU A 136 -13.61 7.02 12.18
C LEU A 136 -14.14 5.63 11.80
N TYR A 137 -13.56 4.97 10.77
CA TYR A 137 -13.92 3.59 10.43
C TYR A 137 -13.63 2.61 11.57
N GLU A 138 -12.50 2.75 12.26
CA GLU A 138 -12.14 1.93 13.41
C GLU A 138 -13.17 2.11 14.55
N CYS A 139 -13.60 3.35 14.81
CA CYS A 139 -14.66 3.64 15.78
C CYS A 139 -15.99 2.98 15.41
N VAL A 140 -16.45 3.15 14.16
CA VAL A 140 -17.71 2.54 13.68
C VAL A 140 -17.62 1.02 13.77
N ALA A 141 -16.50 0.42 13.34
CA ALA A 141 -16.29 -1.02 13.39
C ALA A 141 -16.32 -1.57 14.81
N GLU A 142 -15.73 -0.87 15.79
CA GLU A 142 -15.76 -1.26 17.20
C GLU A 142 -17.18 -1.20 17.78
N CYS A 143 -17.93 -0.14 17.44
CA CYS A 143 -19.34 0.00 17.89
C CYS A 143 -20.26 -1.09 17.31
N GLU A 144 -19.95 -1.58 16.10
CA GLU A 144 -20.74 -2.61 15.40
C GLU A 144 -20.16 -4.03 15.46
N LYS A 145 -19.10 -4.27 16.18
CA LYS A 145 -18.36 -5.54 16.16
C LYS A 145 -19.19 -6.81 16.37
N TYR A 146 -20.34 -6.70 17.05
CA TYR A 146 -21.26 -7.81 17.28
C TYR A 146 -22.42 -7.85 16.26
N GLN A 147 -22.44 -6.97 15.28
CA GLN A 147 -23.45 -6.92 14.25
C GLN A 147 -22.96 -7.61 12.98
N HIS A 148 -23.89 -8.27 12.27
CA HIS A 148 -23.62 -8.80 10.93
C HIS A 148 -24.06 -7.79 9.85
N SER A 149 -23.56 -6.54 9.95
CA SER A 149 -23.93 -5.48 9.04
C SER A 149 -22.98 -5.38 7.85
N GLU A 150 -23.51 -5.00 6.69
CA GLU A 150 -22.71 -4.67 5.52
C GLU A 150 -21.79 -3.46 5.82
N ARG A 151 -22.29 -2.48 6.62
CA ARG A 151 -21.51 -1.32 7.03
C ARG A 151 -20.25 -1.72 7.82
N LEU A 152 -20.35 -2.68 8.74
CA LEU A 152 -19.17 -3.23 9.43
C LEU A 152 -18.17 -3.82 8.44
N ALA A 153 -18.65 -4.62 7.48
CA ALA A 153 -17.79 -5.22 6.46
C ALA A 153 -17.10 -4.14 5.60
N LEU A 154 -17.84 -3.08 5.24
CA LEU A 154 -17.27 -1.97 4.49
C LEU A 154 -16.25 -1.18 5.31
N CYS A 155 -16.50 -0.92 6.60
CA CYS A 155 -15.50 -0.34 7.49
C CYS A 155 -14.23 -1.19 7.54
N GLN A 156 -14.36 -2.51 7.69
CA GLN A 156 -13.19 -3.41 7.72
C GLN A 156 -12.44 -3.43 6.38
N TYR A 157 -13.14 -3.33 5.26
CA TYR A 157 -12.52 -3.19 3.93
C TYR A 157 -11.73 -1.87 3.81
N ARG A 158 -12.32 -0.74 4.27
CA ARG A 158 -11.64 0.55 4.29
C ARG A 158 -10.41 0.56 5.20
N ILE A 159 -10.55 -0.01 6.41
CA ILE A 159 -9.43 -0.15 7.36
C ILE A 159 -8.31 -0.97 6.72
N PHE A 160 -8.63 -2.11 6.11
CA PHE A 160 -7.66 -2.94 5.39
C PHE A 160 -6.91 -2.14 4.33
N THR A 161 -7.63 -1.52 3.40
CA THR A 161 -6.99 -0.78 2.29
C THR A 161 -6.19 0.43 2.75
N LEU A 162 -6.61 1.11 3.83
CA LEU A 162 -5.89 2.24 4.42
C LEU A 162 -4.70 1.82 5.30
N SER A 163 -4.64 0.55 5.70
CA SER A 163 -3.53 0.00 6.49
C SER A 163 -2.38 -0.50 5.63
N LEU A 164 -2.62 -0.72 4.33
CA LEU A 164 -1.57 -1.21 3.44
C LEU A 164 -0.45 -0.17 3.30
N GLY A 165 0.77 -0.61 3.51
CA GLY A 165 1.97 0.22 3.48
C GLY A 165 3.23 -0.57 3.19
N GLN A 166 4.36 -0.09 3.71
CA GLN A 166 5.68 -0.67 3.48
C GLN A 166 5.96 -1.91 4.35
N ASP A 167 5.33 -2.00 5.52
CA ASP A 167 5.53 -3.10 6.45
C ASP A 167 4.72 -4.33 6.04
N GLN A 168 5.42 -5.38 5.59
CA GLN A 168 4.81 -6.64 5.15
C GLN A 168 4.08 -7.38 6.28
N HIS A 169 4.55 -7.27 7.52
CA HIS A 169 3.87 -7.88 8.66
C HIS A 169 2.55 -7.17 8.96
N GLU A 170 2.51 -5.84 8.85
CA GLU A 170 1.27 -5.09 8.99
C GLU A 170 0.32 -5.36 7.82
N ASN A 171 0.83 -5.48 6.58
CA ASN A 171 0.03 -5.84 5.41
C ASN A 171 -0.61 -7.22 5.58
N LEU A 172 0.16 -8.22 6.04
CA LEU A 172 -0.35 -9.56 6.33
C LEU A 172 -1.41 -9.53 7.43
N ARG A 173 -1.15 -8.81 8.52
CA ARG A 173 -2.10 -8.68 9.63
C ARG A 173 -3.42 -8.05 9.17
N ALA A 174 -3.35 -6.97 8.38
CA ALA A 174 -4.51 -6.30 7.83
C ALA A 174 -5.30 -7.22 6.89
N ALA A 175 -4.63 -7.98 6.02
CA ALA A 175 -5.27 -8.94 5.11
C ALA A 175 -6.00 -10.06 5.88
N VAL A 176 -5.31 -10.71 6.83
CA VAL A 176 -5.90 -11.80 7.64
C VAL A 176 -7.09 -11.30 8.47
N HIS A 177 -7.00 -10.08 9.02
CA HIS A 177 -8.09 -9.50 9.80
C HIS A 177 -9.32 -9.20 8.94
N PHE A 178 -9.13 -8.73 7.72
CA PHE A 178 -10.23 -8.37 6.82
C PHE A 178 -10.89 -9.59 6.14
N GLU A 179 -10.14 -10.63 5.79
CA GLU A 179 -10.61 -11.79 5.00
C GLU A 179 -11.98 -12.35 5.45
N PRO A 180 -12.31 -12.48 6.76
CA PRO A 180 -13.62 -13.01 7.22
C PRO A 180 -14.82 -12.12 6.88
N TYR A 181 -14.61 -10.87 6.47
CA TYR A 181 -15.67 -9.91 6.20
C TYR A 181 -16.09 -9.84 4.75
N ILE A 182 -15.35 -10.46 3.81
CA ILE A 182 -15.60 -10.40 2.36
C ILE A 182 -17.06 -10.73 2.05
N ASN A 183 -17.56 -11.86 2.55
CA ASN A 183 -18.88 -12.37 2.25
C ASN A 183 -20.06 -11.53 2.81
N ARG A 184 -19.76 -10.46 3.57
CA ARG A 184 -20.74 -9.53 4.12
C ARG A 184 -20.85 -8.24 3.31
N LEU A 185 -19.94 -8.01 2.36
CA LEU A 185 -20.02 -6.94 1.38
C LEU A 185 -21.08 -7.29 0.32
N ASP A 186 -21.60 -6.27 -0.37
CA ASP A 186 -22.38 -6.50 -1.58
C ASP A 186 -21.56 -7.24 -2.65
N GLU A 187 -22.26 -7.96 -3.53
CA GLU A 187 -21.64 -8.92 -4.46
C GLU A 187 -20.62 -8.27 -5.40
N GLU A 188 -20.83 -7.03 -5.82
CA GLU A 188 -19.88 -6.35 -6.70
C GLU A 188 -18.67 -5.79 -5.95
N ARG A 189 -18.85 -5.26 -4.72
CA ARG A 189 -17.72 -4.83 -3.87
C ARG A 189 -16.86 -6.00 -3.40
N GLN A 190 -17.45 -7.21 -3.30
CA GLN A 190 -16.66 -8.42 -3.04
C GLN A 190 -15.58 -8.63 -4.10
N LEU A 191 -15.85 -8.31 -5.38
CA LEU A 191 -14.86 -8.43 -6.45
C LEU A 191 -13.65 -7.51 -6.22
N ASP A 192 -13.91 -6.24 -5.86
CA ASP A 192 -12.85 -5.29 -5.51
C ASP A 192 -12.03 -5.79 -4.30
N ALA A 193 -12.71 -6.27 -3.27
CA ALA A 193 -12.09 -6.76 -2.04
C ALA A 193 -11.20 -7.98 -2.28
N ILE A 194 -11.68 -8.97 -3.04
CA ILE A 194 -10.91 -10.17 -3.39
C ILE A 194 -9.68 -9.79 -4.22
N ARG A 195 -9.82 -8.87 -5.18
CA ARG A 195 -8.72 -8.39 -5.99
C ARG A 195 -7.63 -7.74 -5.13
N GLU A 196 -8.00 -6.83 -4.21
CA GLU A 196 -7.04 -6.15 -3.33
C GLU A 196 -6.36 -7.13 -2.36
N LEU A 197 -7.10 -8.11 -1.83
CA LEU A 197 -6.51 -9.19 -1.02
C LEU A 197 -5.55 -10.05 -1.82
N ALA A 198 -5.91 -10.45 -3.04
CA ALA A 198 -5.05 -11.24 -3.91
C ALA A 198 -3.76 -10.47 -4.24
N ASN A 199 -3.84 -9.16 -4.48
CA ASN A 199 -2.67 -8.30 -4.68
C ASN A 199 -1.77 -8.25 -3.43
N THR A 200 -2.39 -8.10 -2.26
CA THR A 200 -1.67 -8.07 -0.99
C THR A 200 -0.93 -9.39 -0.75
N TYR A 201 -1.62 -10.54 -0.91
CA TYR A 201 -0.99 -11.85 -0.78
C TYR A 201 0.04 -12.14 -1.86
N SER A 202 -0.13 -11.61 -3.08
CA SER A 202 0.88 -11.70 -4.16
C SER A 202 2.17 -10.96 -3.76
N GLY A 203 2.05 -9.74 -3.23
CA GLY A 203 3.19 -8.99 -2.71
C GLY A 203 3.89 -9.67 -1.52
N LEU A 204 3.16 -10.51 -0.78
CA LEU A 204 3.67 -11.32 0.32
C LEU A 204 4.18 -12.71 -0.13
N CYS A 205 4.15 -13.00 -1.43
CA CYS A 205 4.51 -14.31 -2.01
C CYS A 205 3.68 -15.49 -1.46
N HIS A 206 2.46 -15.26 -0.97
CA HIS A 206 1.55 -16.29 -0.47
C HIS A 206 0.74 -16.91 -1.63
N TRP A 207 1.43 -17.60 -2.56
CA TRP A 207 0.89 -18.04 -3.85
C TRP A 207 -0.32 -18.97 -3.75
N ASP A 208 -0.43 -19.78 -2.71
CA ASP A 208 -1.60 -20.63 -2.51
C ASP A 208 -2.86 -19.81 -2.19
N LYS A 209 -2.72 -18.75 -1.38
CA LYS A 209 -3.80 -17.79 -1.13
C LYS A 209 -4.17 -17.01 -2.39
N VAL A 210 -3.19 -16.58 -3.18
CA VAL A 210 -3.43 -15.90 -4.46
C VAL A 210 -4.25 -16.80 -5.39
N PHE A 211 -3.87 -18.08 -5.52
CA PHE A 211 -4.60 -19.04 -6.36
C PHE A 211 -6.05 -19.22 -5.88
N GLN A 212 -6.25 -19.40 -4.58
CA GLN A 212 -7.58 -19.55 -3.99
C GLN A 212 -8.46 -18.33 -4.28
N LEU A 213 -7.95 -17.13 -4.02
CA LEU A 213 -8.69 -15.86 -4.26
C LEU A 213 -8.96 -15.61 -5.74
N ALA A 214 -8.01 -15.94 -6.63
CA ALA A 214 -8.20 -15.83 -8.07
C ALA A 214 -9.30 -16.77 -8.57
N SER A 215 -9.33 -18.02 -8.08
CA SER A 215 -10.39 -18.99 -8.40
C SER A 215 -11.75 -18.54 -7.88
N GLU A 216 -11.78 -17.97 -6.67
CA GLU A 216 -13.00 -17.42 -6.09
C GLU A 216 -13.50 -16.21 -6.91
N LEU A 217 -12.58 -15.33 -7.33
CA LEU A 217 -12.91 -14.16 -8.16
C LEU A 217 -13.54 -14.57 -9.48
N GLU A 218 -12.97 -15.56 -10.17
CA GLU A 218 -13.53 -16.11 -11.40
C GLU A 218 -14.95 -16.63 -11.20
N GLN A 219 -15.17 -17.48 -10.19
CA GLN A 219 -16.49 -18.07 -9.89
C GLN A 219 -17.55 -17.00 -9.58
N ARG A 220 -17.19 -15.98 -8.81
CA ARG A 220 -18.11 -14.87 -8.47
C ARG A 220 -18.48 -14.05 -9.70
N VAL A 221 -17.51 -13.77 -10.58
CA VAL A 221 -17.80 -13.08 -11.84
C VAL A 221 -18.75 -13.88 -12.69
N GLU A 222 -18.53 -15.18 -12.86
CA GLU A 222 -19.41 -16.06 -13.64
C GLU A 222 -20.83 -16.10 -13.08
N PHE A 223 -20.98 -16.16 -11.76
CA PHE A 223 -22.27 -16.07 -11.10
C PHE A 223 -22.98 -14.75 -11.41
N LEU A 224 -22.29 -13.62 -11.28
CA LEU A 224 -22.85 -12.28 -11.55
C LEU A 224 -23.21 -12.10 -13.03
N GLU A 225 -22.40 -12.60 -13.96
CA GLU A 225 -22.71 -12.56 -15.40
C GLU A 225 -23.98 -13.35 -15.72
N GLN A 226 -24.13 -14.55 -15.15
CA GLN A 226 -25.32 -15.38 -15.32
C GLN A 226 -26.55 -14.70 -14.70
N TYR A 227 -26.41 -14.10 -13.53
CA TYR A 227 -27.49 -13.38 -12.85
C TYR A 227 -27.96 -12.17 -13.66
N LYS A 228 -27.04 -11.34 -14.16
CA LYS A 228 -27.34 -10.17 -15.01
C LYS A 228 -28.00 -10.59 -16.33
N LYS A 229 -27.56 -11.69 -16.96
CA LYS A 229 -28.21 -12.23 -18.17
C LYS A 229 -29.67 -12.65 -17.94
N LYS A 230 -29.99 -13.21 -16.75
CA LYS A 230 -31.37 -13.61 -16.39
C LYS A 230 -32.29 -12.43 -16.08
N LYS A 231 -31.75 -11.33 -15.55
CA LYS A 231 -32.50 -10.11 -15.21
C LYS A 231 -32.53 -9.05 -16.34
N LYS A 232 -32.69 -9.45 -17.60
CA LYS A 232 -32.80 -8.53 -18.75
C LYS A 232 -33.83 -7.42 -18.45
N GLY A 233 -33.39 -6.14 -18.36
CA GLY A 233 -34.24 -4.96 -18.27
C GLY A 233 -34.13 -4.09 -17.04
N LEU A 234 -33.36 -4.46 -16.01
CA LEU A 234 -33.06 -3.59 -14.88
C LEU A 234 -31.58 -3.12 -15.03
N GLU A 235 -31.42 -1.88 -15.49
CA GLU A 235 -30.12 -1.19 -15.37
C GLU A 235 -29.85 -0.97 -13.87
N GLN A 236 -29.17 -1.93 -13.24
CA GLN A 236 -28.62 -1.72 -11.91
C GLN A 236 -27.34 -0.90 -12.04
N GLN A 237 -27.27 0.19 -11.30
CA GLN A 237 -26.07 1.01 -11.20
C GLN A 237 -24.91 0.13 -10.75
N ARG A 238 -23.79 0.15 -11.49
CA ARG A 238 -22.58 -0.61 -11.17
C ARG A 238 -22.00 -0.11 -9.86
N THR A 239 -21.77 -1.02 -8.90
CA THR A 239 -21.15 -0.73 -7.60
C THR A 239 -19.66 -1.11 -7.58
N SER A 240 -19.24 -2.05 -8.46
CA SER A 240 -17.83 -2.42 -8.66
C SER A 240 -17.06 -1.31 -9.39
N LYS A 241 -15.77 -1.16 -9.07
CA LYS A 241 -14.89 -0.15 -9.68
C LYS A 241 -14.67 -0.36 -11.17
N HIS A 242 -14.71 -1.61 -11.63
CA HIS A 242 -14.36 -2.00 -13.01
C HIS A 242 -15.47 -2.86 -13.65
N PRO A 243 -15.50 -2.98 -14.99
CA PRO A 243 -16.36 -3.93 -15.69
C PRO A 243 -16.09 -5.38 -15.26
N LEU A 244 -17.11 -6.27 -15.26
CA LEU A 244 -16.99 -7.65 -14.79
C LEU A 244 -15.90 -8.43 -15.51
N PHE A 245 -15.76 -8.26 -16.82
CA PHE A 245 -14.73 -8.95 -17.60
C PHE A 245 -13.32 -8.65 -17.13
N THR A 246 -13.07 -7.45 -16.59
CA THR A 246 -11.75 -7.08 -16.08
C THR A 246 -11.36 -7.92 -14.86
N TYR A 247 -12.30 -8.24 -13.99
CA TYR A 247 -12.04 -9.12 -12.85
C TYR A 247 -11.78 -10.55 -13.27
N LYS A 248 -12.49 -11.04 -14.31
CA LYS A 248 -12.26 -12.37 -14.87
C LYS A 248 -10.87 -12.47 -15.50
N SER A 249 -10.54 -11.52 -16.37
CA SER A 249 -9.20 -11.45 -16.97
C SER A 249 -8.10 -11.30 -15.90
N TYR A 250 -8.38 -10.56 -14.83
CA TYR A 250 -7.44 -10.40 -13.73
C TYR A 250 -7.25 -11.69 -12.93
N ALA A 251 -8.31 -12.48 -12.73
CA ALA A 251 -8.22 -13.79 -12.12
C ALA A 251 -7.28 -14.73 -12.91
N TYR A 252 -7.42 -14.76 -14.23
CA TYR A 252 -6.53 -15.55 -15.10
C TYR A 252 -5.09 -15.05 -15.07
N LEU A 253 -4.87 -13.73 -15.04
CA LEU A 253 -3.54 -13.14 -14.87
C LEU A 253 -2.89 -13.60 -13.55
N LEU A 254 -3.64 -13.55 -12.44
CA LEU A 254 -3.15 -14.02 -11.13
C LEU A 254 -2.81 -15.53 -11.15
N MET A 255 -3.69 -16.36 -11.75
CA MET A 255 -3.44 -17.79 -11.89
C MET A 255 -2.21 -18.07 -12.75
N SER A 256 -2.04 -17.31 -13.86
CA SER A 256 -0.86 -17.38 -14.70
C SER A 256 0.42 -17.10 -13.90
N ASN A 257 0.41 -16.03 -13.10
CA ASN A 257 1.54 -15.66 -12.25
C ASN A 257 1.85 -16.76 -11.22
N VAL A 258 0.82 -17.34 -10.58
CA VAL A 258 0.99 -18.45 -9.62
C VAL A 258 1.65 -19.65 -10.27
N TRP A 259 1.20 -20.05 -11.46
CA TRP A 259 1.82 -21.16 -12.19
C TRP A 259 3.26 -20.83 -12.62
N GLY A 260 3.53 -19.59 -13.02
CA GLY A 260 4.88 -19.10 -13.30
C GLY A 260 5.82 -19.23 -12.09
N GLU A 261 5.37 -18.82 -10.90
CA GLU A 261 6.15 -18.95 -9.66
C GLU A 261 6.34 -20.42 -9.21
N ARG A 262 5.37 -21.28 -9.52
CA ARG A 262 5.47 -22.73 -9.33
C ARG A 262 6.31 -23.43 -10.41
N LYS A 263 6.85 -22.66 -11.37
CA LYS A 263 7.64 -23.14 -12.51
C LYS A 263 6.89 -24.09 -13.46
N ASP A 264 5.55 -24.10 -13.43
CA ASP A 264 4.69 -24.81 -14.39
C ASP A 264 4.32 -23.84 -15.53
N TYR A 265 5.30 -23.56 -16.37
CA TYR A 265 5.17 -22.54 -17.42
C TYR A 265 4.17 -22.92 -18.53
N GLU A 266 3.90 -24.20 -18.74
CA GLU A 266 2.86 -24.65 -19.68
C GLU A 266 1.47 -24.25 -19.19
N LYS A 267 1.17 -24.48 -17.91
CA LYS A 267 -0.08 -23.99 -17.30
C LYS A 267 -0.13 -22.47 -17.25
N ALA A 268 0.99 -21.81 -16.96
CA ALA A 268 1.08 -20.36 -16.98
C ALA A 268 0.70 -19.80 -18.37
N LEU A 269 1.23 -20.37 -19.46
CA LEU A 269 0.88 -20.02 -20.83
C LEU A 269 -0.60 -20.26 -21.15
N SER A 270 -1.17 -21.38 -20.71
CA SER A 270 -2.58 -21.68 -20.94
C SER A 270 -3.50 -20.66 -20.25
N GLN A 271 -3.16 -20.24 -19.04
CA GLN A 271 -3.89 -19.17 -18.33
C GLN A 271 -3.69 -17.81 -19.01
N THR A 272 -2.48 -17.51 -19.50
CA THR A 272 -2.18 -16.28 -20.23
C THR A 272 -3.07 -16.15 -21.47
N ALA A 273 -3.27 -17.24 -22.22
CA ALA A 273 -4.13 -17.23 -23.40
C ALA A 273 -5.59 -16.87 -23.11
N LEU A 274 -6.09 -17.14 -21.89
CA LEU A 274 -7.48 -16.83 -21.49
C LEU A 274 -7.73 -15.32 -21.34
N TYR A 275 -6.76 -14.55 -20.86
CA TYR A 275 -6.93 -13.10 -20.74
C TYR A 275 -6.33 -12.31 -21.90
N ALA A 276 -5.56 -12.96 -22.79
CA ALA A 276 -5.07 -12.36 -24.03
C ALA A 276 -6.19 -12.10 -25.04
N ASN A 277 -7.14 -13.04 -25.15
CA ASN A 277 -8.16 -13.12 -26.21
C ASN A 277 -9.57 -12.91 -25.63
N PHE A 278 -9.77 -11.81 -24.91
CA PHE A 278 -11.08 -11.50 -24.37
C PHE A 278 -11.92 -10.75 -25.41
N GLU A 279 -13.00 -11.38 -25.87
CA GLU A 279 -13.93 -10.78 -26.84
C GLU A 279 -15.13 -10.17 -26.15
N ILE A 280 -15.44 -8.90 -26.46
CA ILE A 280 -16.63 -8.18 -26.06
C ILE A 280 -17.38 -7.76 -27.33
N GLU A 281 -18.65 -8.09 -27.45
CA GLU A 281 -19.43 -7.82 -28.68
C GLU A 281 -19.51 -6.32 -29.04
N LYS A 282 -19.56 -5.42 -28.03
CA LYS A 282 -19.63 -3.96 -28.23
C LYS A 282 -18.84 -3.26 -27.13
N PRO A 283 -17.52 -3.18 -27.24
CA PRO A 283 -16.69 -2.56 -26.21
C PRO A 283 -16.91 -1.04 -26.16
N THR A 284 -17.00 -0.49 -24.96
CA THR A 284 -16.94 0.95 -24.71
C THR A 284 -15.50 1.46 -24.81
N SER A 285 -15.31 2.78 -24.82
CA SER A 285 -13.96 3.36 -24.81
C SER A 285 -13.18 2.97 -23.54
N GLU A 286 -13.86 2.82 -22.40
CA GLU A 286 -13.26 2.33 -21.14
C GLU A 286 -12.83 0.87 -21.29
N ASP A 287 -13.67 0.03 -21.87
CA ASP A 287 -13.35 -1.39 -22.07
C ASP A 287 -12.13 -1.58 -22.95
N LEU A 288 -12.00 -0.79 -24.02
CA LEU A 288 -10.84 -0.85 -24.92
C LEU A 288 -9.52 -0.56 -24.20
N ILE A 289 -9.51 0.35 -23.21
CA ILE A 289 -8.32 0.64 -22.39
C ILE A 289 -7.92 -0.59 -21.60
N PHE A 290 -8.88 -1.29 -20.96
CA PHE A 290 -8.60 -2.51 -20.21
C PHE A 290 -8.18 -3.66 -21.11
N ILE A 291 -8.86 -3.88 -22.25
CA ILE A 291 -8.50 -4.91 -23.23
C ILE A 291 -7.04 -4.74 -23.66
N LYS A 292 -6.66 -3.53 -24.09
CA LYS A 292 -5.28 -3.27 -24.51
C LYS A 292 -4.27 -3.53 -23.39
N ARG A 293 -4.60 -3.17 -22.15
CA ARG A 293 -3.75 -3.43 -20.99
C ARG A 293 -3.53 -4.92 -20.76
N PHE A 294 -4.60 -5.73 -20.80
CA PHE A 294 -4.50 -7.18 -20.66
C PHE A 294 -3.74 -7.82 -21.82
N GLN A 295 -3.94 -7.34 -23.05
CA GLN A 295 -3.17 -7.81 -24.21
C GLN A 295 -1.68 -7.54 -24.05
N ASN A 296 -1.28 -6.35 -23.58
CA ASN A 296 0.12 -6.03 -23.31
C ASN A 296 0.71 -6.95 -22.23
N TRP A 297 -0.01 -7.18 -21.12
CA TRP A 297 0.44 -8.11 -20.08
C TRP A 297 0.52 -9.55 -20.58
N ALA A 298 -0.42 -9.96 -21.43
CA ALA A 298 -0.41 -11.29 -22.03
C ALA A 298 0.78 -11.48 -22.98
N GLU A 299 1.13 -10.47 -23.74
CA GLU A 299 2.30 -10.48 -24.61
C GLU A 299 3.59 -10.65 -23.80
N ILE A 300 3.80 -9.82 -22.78
CA ILE A 300 4.94 -9.91 -21.86
C ILE A 300 5.03 -11.32 -21.27
N ASN A 301 3.95 -11.82 -20.67
CA ASN A 301 3.94 -13.12 -20.00
C ASN A 301 4.10 -14.29 -20.99
N THR A 302 3.58 -14.16 -22.21
CA THR A 302 3.74 -15.22 -23.23
C THR A 302 5.21 -15.40 -23.60
N TYR A 303 5.92 -14.33 -23.90
CA TYR A 303 7.33 -14.43 -24.26
C TYR A 303 8.21 -14.79 -23.07
N LEU A 304 7.87 -14.30 -21.87
CA LEU A 304 8.50 -14.71 -20.61
C LEU A 304 8.41 -16.23 -20.42
N TYR A 305 7.20 -16.80 -20.45
CA TYR A 305 7.03 -18.23 -20.17
C TYR A 305 7.58 -19.13 -21.28
N LYS A 306 7.55 -18.68 -22.54
CA LYS A 306 8.26 -19.36 -23.63
C LYS A 306 9.77 -19.42 -23.36
N LEU A 307 10.36 -18.29 -22.98
CA LEU A 307 11.77 -18.23 -22.60
C LEU A 307 12.07 -19.16 -21.41
N MET A 308 11.21 -19.19 -20.40
CA MET A 308 11.35 -20.06 -19.23
C MET A 308 11.12 -21.55 -19.55
N LEU A 309 10.56 -21.88 -20.71
CA LEU A 309 10.49 -23.24 -21.27
C LEU A 309 11.71 -23.59 -22.15
N GLY A 310 12.66 -22.67 -22.30
CA GLY A 310 13.86 -22.87 -23.10
C GLY A 310 13.72 -22.45 -24.57
N ASP A 311 12.61 -21.81 -24.95
CA ASP A 311 12.44 -21.24 -26.29
C ASP A 311 13.31 -20.00 -26.47
N TYR A 312 14.52 -20.22 -27.01
CA TYR A 312 15.48 -19.14 -27.25
C TYR A 312 15.01 -18.12 -28.31
N GLU A 313 14.15 -18.53 -29.24
CA GLU A 313 13.63 -17.60 -30.26
C GLU A 313 12.75 -16.50 -29.63
N ALA A 314 12.13 -16.78 -28.49
CA ALA A 314 11.35 -15.81 -27.72
C ALA A 314 12.21 -14.66 -27.13
N LEU A 315 13.53 -14.86 -26.96
CA LEU A 315 14.40 -13.92 -26.27
C LEU A 315 14.43 -12.54 -26.91
N ASN A 316 14.61 -12.45 -28.23
CA ASN A 316 14.75 -11.15 -28.89
C ASN A 316 13.46 -10.31 -28.76
N THR A 317 12.30 -10.94 -28.99
CA THR A 317 11.01 -10.26 -28.81
C THR A 317 10.80 -9.84 -27.37
N TYR A 318 11.18 -10.71 -26.42
CA TYR A 318 11.09 -10.35 -25.00
C TYR A 318 11.98 -9.19 -24.61
N LEU A 319 13.20 -9.10 -25.19
CA LEU A 319 14.11 -7.96 -25.00
C LEU A 319 13.49 -6.65 -25.54
N ASP A 320 12.85 -6.67 -26.71
CA ASP A 320 12.17 -5.51 -27.28
C ASP A 320 11.06 -5.01 -26.33
N ILE A 321 10.26 -5.93 -25.82
CA ILE A 321 9.16 -5.63 -24.90
C ILE A 321 9.65 -5.00 -23.60
N ILE A 322 10.68 -5.57 -22.97
CA ILE A 322 11.17 -5.05 -21.67
C ILE A 322 11.94 -3.74 -21.81
N GLU A 323 12.49 -3.44 -22.99
CA GLU A 323 13.14 -2.15 -23.29
C GLU A 323 12.12 -1.01 -23.40
N GLU A 324 10.94 -1.29 -23.94
CA GLU A 324 9.83 -0.34 -24.03
C GLU A 324 9.12 -0.12 -22.69
N ASN A 325 9.33 -1.01 -21.71
CA ASN A 325 8.64 -1.02 -20.42
C ASN A 325 9.62 -0.92 -19.24
N GLU A 326 10.06 0.30 -18.92
CA GLU A 326 11.09 0.57 -17.89
C GLU A 326 10.79 -0.10 -16.53
N ASN A 327 9.51 -0.20 -16.14
CA ASN A 327 9.10 -0.86 -14.90
C ASN A 327 9.30 -2.38 -14.90
N GLU A 328 9.36 -3.00 -16.07
CA GLU A 328 9.54 -4.45 -16.24
C GLU A 328 10.99 -4.84 -16.54
N THR A 329 11.86 -3.88 -16.85
CA THR A 329 13.24 -4.13 -17.29
C THR A 329 14.02 -4.96 -16.28
N LEU A 330 14.03 -4.58 -15.00
CA LEU A 330 14.78 -5.31 -13.98
C LEU A 330 14.24 -6.73 -13.78
N LEU A 331 12.91 -6.90 -13.70
CA LEU A 331 12.29 -8.22 -13.59
C LEU A 331 12.61 -9.07 -14.83
N GLY A 332 12.51 -8.46 -16.01
CA GLY A 332 12.84 -9.13 -17.27
C GLY A 332 14.28 -9.62 -17.32
N LEU A 333 15.23 -8.80 -16.90
CA LEU A 333 16.64 -9.17 -16.82
C LEU A 333 16.88 -10.32 -15.83
N VAL A 334 16.23 -10.31 -14.65
CA VAL A 334 16.28 -11.44 -13.72
C VAL A 334 15.80 -12.72 -14.40
N LYS A 335 14.67 -12.67 -15.09
CA LYS A 335 14.09 -13.87 -15.75
C LYS A 335 14.93 -14.35 -16.92
N ILE A 336 15.55 -13.45 -17.68
CA ILE A 336 16.51 -13.81 -18.74
C ILE A 336 17.71 -14.54 -18.15
N MET A 337 18.24 -14.06 -17.02
CA MET A 337 19.37 -14.70 -16.36
C MET A 337 18.98 -16.06 -15.77
N GLU A 338 17.80 -16.19 -15.13
CA GLU A 338 17.27 -17.47 -14.66
C GLU A 338 17.15 -18.50 -15.81
N ALA A 339 16.59 -18.10 -16.95
CA ALA A 339 16.47 -18.97 -18.12
C ALA A 339 17.85 -19.33 -18.71
N SER A 340 18.74 -18.35 -18.82
CA SER A 340 20.10 -18.56 -19.27
C SER A 340 20.84 -19.59 -18.44
N ASN A 341 20.77 -19.49 -17.12
CA ASN A 341 21.43 -20.41 -16.19
C ASN A 341 20.79 -21.81 -16.22
N SER A 342 19.45 -21.88 -16.37
CA SER A 342 18.72 -23.15 -16.42
C SER A 342 18.98 -23.95 -17.69
N TYR A 343 19.14 -23.28 -18.84
CA TYR A 343 19.28 -23.90 -20.15
C TYR A 343 20.63 -23.67 -20.80
N ASN A 344 21.60 -23.12 -20.06
CA ASN A 344 22.96 -22.77 -20.53
C ASN A 344 22.94 -21.90 -21.81
N LEU A 345 22.01 -20.95 -21.89
CA LEU A 345 21.86 -20.05 -23.03
C LEU A 345 22.96 -18.97 -23.01
N ASN A 346 23.37 -18.51 -24.21
CA ASN A 346 24.24 -17.34 -24.33
C ASN A 346 23.39 -16.08 -24.44
N VAL A 347 23.44 -15.25 -23.39
CA VAL A 347 22.70 -13.97 -23.30
C VAL A 347 23.62 -12.75 -23.31
N ASP A 348 24.86 -12.87 -23.77
CA ASP A 348 25.82 -11.77 -23.82
C ASP A 348 25.33 -10.57 -24.64
N HIS A 349 24.54 -10.83 -25.70
CA HIS A 349 23.94 -9.74 -26.48
C HIS A 349 22.86 -8.98 -25.70
N ALA A 350 22.08 -9.68 -24.87
CA ALA A 350 21.10 -9.07 -23.97
C ALA A 350 21.79 -8.20 -22.92
N LEU A 351 22.85 -8.72 -22.27
CA LEU A 351 23.62 -7.94 -21.30
C LEU A 351 24.24 -6.68 -21.90
N ARG A 352 24.77 -6.77 -23.14
CA ARG A 352 25.30 -5.59 -23.84
C ARG A 352 24.21 -4.59 -24.22
N ARG A 353 23.01 -5.04 -24.58
CA ARG A 353 21.87 -4.18 -24.92
C ARG A 353 21.43 -3.33 -23.73
N PHE A 354 21.48 -3.90 -22.53
CA PHE A 354 21.10 -3.24 -21.29
C PHE A 354 22.28 -2.78 -20.43
N ASP A 355 23.48 -2.65 -21.02
CA ASP A 355 24.70 -2.32 -20.29
C ASP A 355 24.59 -1.00 -19.50
N LEU A 356 24.05 0.05 -20.11
CA LEU A 356 23.81 1.33 -19.43
C LEU A 356 22.87 1.18 -18.23
N TYR A 357 21.78 0.43 -18.38
CA TYR A 357 20.83 0.18 -17.31
C TYR A 357 21.48 -0.59 -16.17
N ILE A 358 22.27 -1.64 -16.49
CA ILE A 358 23.02 -2.44 -15.52
C ILE A 358 24.05 -1.57 -14.79
N HIS A 359 24.75 -0.69 -15.49
CA HIS A 359 25.68 0.28 -14.86
C HIS A 359 24.97 1.23 -13.91
N MET A 360 23.80 1.77 -14.29
CA MET A 360 23.00 2.62 -13.41
C MET A 360 22.56 1.87 -12.13
N LEU A 361 22.23 0.58 -12.23
CA LEU A 361 21.95 -0.25 -11.07
C LEU A 361 23.14 -0.38 -10.10
N PHE A 362 24.37 -0.35 -10.60
CA PHE A 362 25.58 -0.35 -9.75
C PHE A 362 25.78 0.97 -8.99
N GLU A 363 25.46 2.09 -9.62
CA GLU A 363 25.71 3.44 -9.08
C GLU A 363 24.61 3.89 -8.13
N ASP A 364 23.35 3.49 -8.37
CA ASP A 364 22.19 3.92 -7.60
C ASP A 364 22.04 3.11 -6.29
N ARG A 365 22.89 3.43 -5.30
CA ARG A 365 22.88 2.82 -3.96
C ARG A 365 21.90 3.48 -2.98
N ASN A 366 21.23 4.57 -3.36
CA ASN A 366 20.36 5.37 -2.50
C ASN A 366 18.89 5.26 -2.95
N HIS A 367 18.23 4.16 -2.62
CA HIS A 367 16.79 4.07 -2.79
C HIS A 367 16.06 4.57 -1.55
N GLU A 368 15.07 5.43 -1.75
CA GLU A 368 14.13 5.83 -0.71
C GLU A 368 13.41 4.59 -0.15
N SER A 369 13.21 4.56 1.17
CA SER A 369 12.52 3.47 1.87
C SER A 369 11.03 3.46 1.52
N SER A 370 10.64 2.79 0.43
CA SER A 370 9.25 2.56 0.05
C SER A 370 9.00 1.07 -0.22
N TYR A 371 7.73 0.62 -0.18
CA TYR A 371 7.35 -0.75 -0.55
C TYR A 371 7.84 -1.15 -1.95
N ILE A 372 7.78 -0.20 -2.89
CA ILE A 372 8.34 -0.35 -4.24
C ILE A 372 9.86 -0.54 -4.18
N ALA A 373 10.54 0.11 -3.24
CA ALA A 373 11.97 -0.05 -3.03
C ALA A 373 12.34 -1.46 -2.55
N GLN A 374 11.55 -2.07 -1.67
CA GLN A 374 11.83 -3.43 -1.17
C GLN A 374 11.71 -4.47 -2.29
N ILE A 375 10.66 -4.39 -3.12
CA ILE A 375 10.53 -5.27 -4.30
C ILE A 375 11.69 -5.04 -5.29
N LYS A 376 12.12 -3.79 -5.47
CA LYS A 376 13.28 -3.46 -6.30
C LYS A 376 14.57 -4.02 -5.71
N ASP A 377 14.75 -3.91 -4.40
CA ASP A 377 15.92 -4.44 -3.69
C ASP A 377 15.99 -5.98 -3.78
N ASP A 378 14.87 -6.70 -3.65
CA ASP A 378 14.81 -8.16 -3.84
C ASP A 378 15.15 -8.57 -5.28
N ARG A 379 14.56 -7.90 -6.28
CA ARG A 379 14.85 -8.14 -7.71
C ARG A 379 16.29 -7.79 -8.05
N TYR A 380 16.81 -6.71 -7.51
CA TYR A 380 18.20 -6.28 -7.65
C TYR A 380 19.15 -7.35 -7.12
N THR A 381 18.92 -7.82 -5.90
CA THR A 381 19.74 -8.87 -5.26
C THR A 381 19.70 -10.15 -6.09
N LYS A 382 18.54 -10.56 -6.57
CA LYS A 382 18.36 -11.75 -7.39
C LYS A 382 19.06 -11.62 -8.75
N PHE A 383 18.99 -10.45 -9.39
CA PHE A 383 19.70 -10.19 -10.63
C PHE A 383 21.19 -10.42 -10.49
N TRP A 384 21.80 -9.86 -9.44
CA TRP A 384 23.25 -10.03 -9.20
C TRP A 384 23.63 -11.46 -8.83
N ALA A 385 22.77 -12.21 -8.16
CA ALA A 385 22.97 -13.61 -7.88
C ALA A 385 23.07 -14.44 -9.18
N GLU A 386 22.07 -14.27 -10.05
CA GLU A 386 21.98 -14.97 -11.32
C GLU A 386 23.10 -14.56 -12.29
N LEU A 387 23.45 -13.27 -12.34
CA LEU A 387 24.54 -12.76 -13.17
C LEU A 387 25.92 -13.27 -12.68
N ALA A 388 26.13 -13.33 -11.36
CA ALA A 388 27.35 -13.88 -10.79
C ALA A 388 27.56 -15.36 -11.21
N PHE A 389 26.51 -16.17 -11.09
CA PHE A 389 26.55 -17.57 -11.52
C PHE A 389 26.87 -17.68 -13.02
N TYR A 390 26.15 -16.90 -13.87
CA TYR A 390 26.39 -16.89 -15.31
C TYR A 390 27.83 -16.55 -15.67
N GLN A 391 28.38 -15.49 -15.09
CA GLN A 391 29.74 -15.03 -15.39
C GLN A 391 30.79 -16.02 -14.89
N LEU A 392 30.65 -16.57 -13.68
CA LEU A 392 31.57 -17.56 -13.12
C LEU A 392 31.53 -18.86 -13.92
N SER A 393 30.35 -19.34 -14.33
CA SER A 393 30.21 -20.55 -15.16
C SER A 393 30.79 -20.41 -16.56
N LYS A 394 30.93 -19.16 -17.07
CA LYS A 394 31.61 -18.84 -18.35
C LYS A 394 33.08 -18.47 -18.15
N GLU A 395 33.67 -18.78 -16.98
CA GLU A 395 35.07 -18.51 -16.63
C GLU A 395 35.46 -17.01 -16.63
N ARG A 396 34.45 -16.10 -16.51
CA ARG A 396 34.63 -14.66 -16.39
C ARG A 396 34.79 -14.29 -14.92
N TYR A 397 35.89 -14.72 -14.31
CA TYR A 397 36.04 -14.71 -12.86
C TYR A 397 36.03 -13.31 -12.26
N GLU A 398 36.68 -12.31 -12.89
CA GLU A 398 36.73 -10.95 -12.36
C GLU A 398 35.33 -10.33 -12.29
N GLU A 399 34.57 -10.42 -13.38
CA GLU A 399 33.19 -9.89 -13.46
C GLU A 399 32.26 -10.67 -12.53
N GLY A 400 32.37 -12.00 -12.51
CA GLY A 400 31.56 -12.87 -11.68
C GLY A 400 31.75 -12.63 -10.19
N PHE A 401 32.97 -12.44 -9.71
CA PHE A 401 33.22 -12.09 -8.32
C PHE A 401 32.74 -10.68 -7.98
N ARG A 402 32.83 -9.72 -8.90
CA ARG A 402 32.25 -8.38 -8.72
C ARG A 402 30.73 -8.47 -8.51
N SER A 403 30.02 -9.20 -9.37
CA SER A 403 28.59 -9.43 -9.26
C SER A 403 28.22 -10.17 -7.97
N LEU A 404 28.99 -11.18 -7.58
CA LEU A 404 28.81 -11.93 -6.34
C LEU A 404 28.95 -11.07 -5.09
N LEU A 405 29.98 -10.23 -5.02
CA LEU A 405 30.19 -9.33 -3.87
C LEU A 405 29.08 -8.26 -3.79
N THR A 406 28.60 -7.78 -4.94
CA THR A 406 27.46 -6.87 -5.00
C THR A 406 26.18 -7.55 -4.50
N CYS A 407 25.93 -8.78 -4.93
CA CYS A 407 24.81 -9.60 -4.44
C CYS A 407 24.89 -9.80 -2.93
N LEU A 408 26.06 -10.22 -2.40
CA LEU A 408 26.25 -10.48 -0.97
C LEU A 408 26.02 -9.23 -0.12
N ALA A 409 26.51 -8.06 -0.57
CA ALA A 409 26.29 -6.79 0.12
C ALA A 409 24.80 -6.40 0.12
N SER A 410 24.09 -6.59 -1.00
CA SER A 410 22.66 -6.33 -1.11
C SER A 410 21.85 -7.29 -0.24
N ALA A 411 22.12 -8.60 -0.30
CA ALA A 411 21.45 -9.62 0.51
C ALA A 411 21.63 -9.35 2.02
N HIS A 412 22.81 -8.89 2.43
CA HIS A 412 23.06 -8.48 3.81
C HIS A 412 22.19 -7.28 4.21
N LYS A 413 22.08 -6.26 3.35
CA LYS A 413 21.27 -5.05 3.57
C LYS A 413 19.79 -5.39 3.78
N ILE A 414 19.22 -6.26 2.93
CA ILE A 414 17.80 -6.67 2.99
C ILE A 414 17.54 -7.83 3.97
N LYS A 415 18.57 -8.40 4.57
CA LYS A 415 18.52 -9.53 5.52
C LYS A 415 17.99 -10.83 4.88
N ASP A 416 18.32 -11.07 3.63
CA ASP A 416 18.02 -12.31 2.93
C ASP A 416 19.09 -13.36 3.19
N ASP A 417 18.86 -14.14 4.25
CA ASP A 417 19.79 -15.17 4.70
C ASP A 417 19.94 -16.31 3.67
N SER A 418 18.93 -16.59 2.86
CA SER A 418 18.98 -17.63 1.82
C SER A 418 19.94 -17.25 0.70
N THR A 419 19.88 -16.01 0.23
CA THR A 419 20.78 -15.50 -0.79
C THR A 419 22.21 -15.33 -0.24
N ILE A 420 22.38 -14.98 1.04
CA ILE A 420 23.70 -14.96 1.68
C ILE A 420 24.33 -16.36 1.63
N ILE A 421 23.59 -17.41 2.02
CA ILE A 421 24.08 -18.80 2.00
C ILE A 421 24.41 -19.21 0.56
N TYR A 422 23.59 -18.84 -0.42
CA TYR A 422 23.88 -19.10 -1.83
C TYR A 422 25.17 -18.43 -2.30
N CYS A 423 25.38 -17.15 -1.98
CA CYS A 423 26.60 -16.42 -2.31
C CYS A 423 27.85 -17.06 -1.67
N VAL A 424 27.74 -17.53 -0.42
CA VAL A 424 28.83 -18.23 0.25
C VAL A 424 29.15 -19.53 -0.50
N GLY A 425 28.15 -20.34 -0.81
CA GLY A 425 28.34 -21.59 -1.57
C GLY A 425 29.02 -21.35 -2.92
N LEU A 426 28.53 -20.38 -3.67
CA LEU A 426 29.08 -20.02 -4.99
C LEU A 426 30.52 -19.47 -4.86
N PHE A 427 30.83 -18.67 -3.83
CA PHE A 427 32.20 -18.21 -3.61
C PHE A 427 33.13 -19.36 -3.32
N GLU A 428 32.74 -20.31 -2.45
CA GLU A 428 33.60 -21.45 -2.07
C GLU A 428 33.84 -22.39 -3.28
N GLU A 429 32.85 -22.56 -4.17
CA GLU A 429 33.01 -23.36 -5.39
C GLU A 429 34.14 -22.80 -6.30
N TYR A 430 34.20 -21.45 -6.42
CA TYR A 430 35.16 -20.76 -7.26
C TYR A 430 36.31 -20.10 -6.50
N ARG A 431 36.48 -20.40 -5.22
CA ARG A 431 37.51 -19.75 -4.33
C ARG A 431 38.93 -19.76 -4.88
N MET A 432 39.30 -20.83 -5.58
CA MET A 432 40.65 -20.98 -6.13
C MET A 432 40.96 -20.00 -7.25
N GLN A 433 39.94 -19.50 -7.95
CA GLN A 433 40.04 -18.52 -9.01
C GLN A 433 40.01 -17.08 -8.49
N ALA A 434 39.66 -16.90 -7.23
CA ALA A 434 39.57 -15.57 -6.61
C ALA A 434 40.95 -14.97 -6.33
N THR A 435 41.11 -13.70 -6.72
CA THR A 435 42.33 -12.94 -6.38
C THR A 435 42.37 -12.62 -4.87
N GLU A 436 43.53 -12.28 -4.32
CA GLU A 436 43.65 -11.93 -2.91
C GLU A 436 42.82 -10.72 -2.54
N SER A 437 42.68 -9.74 -3.43
CA SER A 437 41.80 -8.59 -3.22
C SER A 437 40.33 -9.01 -3.10
N VAL A 438 39.88 -9.91 -3.95
CA VAL A 438 38.49 -10.47 -3.90
C VAL A 438 38.25 -11.22 -2.59
N LYS A 439 39.23 -12.05 -2.16
CA LYS A 439 39.15 -12.79 -0.88
C LYS A 439 39.10 -11.86 0.33
N LEU A 440 39.84 -10.75 0.31
CA LEU A 440 39.80 -9.75 1.38
C LEU A 440 38.44 -9.05 1.45
N ASN A 441 37.89 -8.64 0.33
CA ASN A 441 36.57 -8.00 0.26
C ASN A 441 35.46 -8.96 0.72
N TYR A 442 35.50 -10.21 0.26
CA TYR A 442 34.56 -11.25 0.69
C TYR A 442 34.62 -11.46 2.19
N ASN A 443 35.86 -11.63 2.77
CA ASN A 443 36.03 -11.84 4.20
C ASN A 443 35.51 -10.63 5.02
N SER A 444 35.66 -9.40 4.51
CA SER A 444 35.11 -8.21 5.16
C SER A 444 33.59 -8.27 5.24
N LEU A 445 32.94 -8.56 4.11
CA LEU A 445 31.45 -8.67 4.05
C LEU A 445 30.92 -9.80 4.93
N ILE A 446 31.60 -10.96 4.94
CA ILE A 446 31.21 -12.09 5.81
C ILE A 446 31.34 -11.72 7.29
N LYS A 447 32.36 -10.95 7.68
CA LYS A 447 32.48 -10.46 9.07
C LYS A 447 31.33 -9.51 9.44
N GLU A 448 30.87 -8.66 8.53
CA GLU A 448 29.73 -7.79 8.76
C GLU A 448 28.43 -8.60 8.92
N VAL A 449 28.22 -9.60 8.05
CA VAL A 449 27.10 -10.55 8.16
C VAL A 449 27.14 -11.25 9.53
N TYR A 450 28.28 -11.82 9.91
CA TYR A 450 28.44 -12.53 11.17
C TYR A 450 28.22 -11.63 12.39
N GLY A 451 28.76 -10.40 12.39
CA GLY A 451 28.57 -9.44 13.47
C GLY A 451 27.15 -9.02 13.73
N ARG A 452 26.25 -9.18 12.74
CA ARG A 452 24.81 -8.98 12.91
C ARG A 452 24.17 -10.05 13.82
N TYR A 453 24.63 -11.28 13.73
CA TYR A 453 24.10 -12.39 14.54
C TYR A 453 24.64 -12.34 15.98
N ASP A 454 25.91 -12.00 16.18
CA ASP A 454 26.49 -11.85 17.51
C ASP A 454 25.80 -10.77 18.36
N LYS A 455 25.42 -9.64 17.77
CA LYS A 455 24.65 -8.58 18.46
C LYS A 455 23.25 -9.02 18.91
N LYS A 456 22.60 -9.95 18.20
CA LYS A 456 21.30 -10.50 18.60
C LYS A 456 21.40 -11.46 19.79
N SER A 457 22.49 -12.23 19.92
CA SER A 457 22.73 -13.13 21.05
C SER A 457 22.96 -12.38 22.37
N ASN A 458 23.58 -11.20 22.32
CA ASN A 458 23.81 -10.35 23.50
C ASN A 458 22.59 -9.59 24.03
N VAL A 459 21.55 -9.40 23.23
CA VAL A 459 20.30 -8.77 23.68
C VAL A 459 19.39 -9.78 24.40
N SER A 460 19.50 -11.06 24.09
CA SER A 460 18.67 -12.12 24.72
C SER A 460 19.18 -12.55 26.11
N ILE A 461 20.41 -12.22 26.49
CA ILE A 461 21.03 -12.62 27.77
C ILE A 461 20.75 -11.59 28.88
N ASN A 462 20.37 -10.34 28.52
CA ASN A 462 20.07 -9.29 29.51
C ASN A 462 18.57 -9.12 29.85
N ALA A 463 17.73 -10.09 29.46
CA ALA A 463 16.28 -10.06 29.70
C ALA A 463 15.81 -11.20 30.63
N PHE A 464 16.69 -11.69 31.54
CA PHE A 464 16.32 -12.58 32.66
C PHE A 464 16.79 -12.02 33.99
#